data_93e0e0ad0b8317548b0f8aa540ebad89
#
_entry.id   93e0e0ad0b8317548b0f8aa540ebad89
#
_cell.length_a   1.000
_cell.length_b   1.000
_cell.length_c   1.000
_cell.angle_alpha   90.00
_cell.angle_beta   90.00
_cell.angle_gamma   90.00
#
_symmetry.space_group_name_H-M   'P 1'
#
loop_
_entity.id
_entity.type
_entity.pdbx_description
1 polymer ?
#
loop_
_entity_poly.entity_id
_entity_poly.type
_entity_poly.pdbx_seq_one_letter_code
_entity_poly.pdbx_strand_id
1 'polypeptide(L)'
;MSSIDSFFDALEDEDVPQPWTTPGPVAQRPPRLLLTLLGDYWWQRTESLPSAAIVGLLAEFGVSDSAARAALSRLTRNGLLVTSRSGRRTFVRLSRRAADVLDDGGRRIFSFGATPAPWDGMWSLVAFSIPEEHRSARDELRKELRWLGFAPLYDGLWVCPRDHAGDVMARLKDLGISTATAFRATALPAVTAVGASGVGAADGDGAADGAGATLVTADIPARAWDLAGLRDRYQEFTEFAGLLRDQTVAGEITTADALVARTRVMNEWRAFPAMDPDLPDELLPPAWPRATARDLFITCYDLLGPLAAKRVRQIIARYSPDLAGRAAYHSSQLTLSDADV
;
A
#
# COMPACT_ATOMS: atom_id res chain seq x y z
N MET A 1 -15.12 -5.25 -8.93
CA MET A 1 -14.76 -5.31 -7.49
C MET A 1 -14.06 -4.00 -7.16
N SER A 2 -14.58 -3.24 -6.21
CA SER A 2 -13.96 -1.97 -5.81
C SER A 2 -12.71 -2.31 -5.00
N SER A 3 -11.54 -1.89 -5.47
CA SER A 3 -10.28 -2.01 -4.72
C SER A 3 -10.43 -1.29 -3.38
N ILE A 4 -9.79 -1.79 -2.33
CA ILE A 4 -9.76 -1.12 -1.02
C ILE A 4 -9.22 0.31 -1.15
N ASP A 5 -8.29 0.54 -2.06
CA ASP A 5 -7.74 1.86 -2.35
C ASP A 5 -8.81 2.77 -2.95
N SER A 6 -9.58 2.29 -3.94
CA SER A 6 -10.76 3.00 -4.49
C SER A 6 -11.83 3.26 -3.43
N PHE A 7 -11.94 2.39 -2.41
CA PHE A 7 -12.85 2.59 -1.29
C PHE A 7 -12.36 3.69 -0.36
N PHE A 8 -11.07 3.72 -0.06
CA PHE A 8 -10.48 4.81 0.71
C PHE A 8 -10.38 6.11 -0.10
N ASP A 9 -10.12 6.04 -1.42
CA ASP A 9 -10.13 7.18 -2.34
C ASP A 9 -11.53 7.79 -2.47
N ALA A 10 -12.59 6.98 -2.51
CA ALA A 10 -13.98 7.47 -2.50
C ALA A 10 -14.37 8.17 -1.18
N LEU A 11 -13.56 8.03 -0.11
CA LEU A 11 -13.66 8.84 1.10
C LEU A 11 -12.91 10.18 0.96
N GLU A 12 -12.16 10.35 -0.13
CA GLU A 12 -11.30 11.48 -0.46
C GLU A 12 -11.93 12.33 -1.55
N ASP A 13 -13.10 12.97 -1.32
CA ASP A 13 -13.53 14.07 -2.18
C ASP A 13 -12.54 15.23 -2.07
N GLU A 14 -11.94 15.59 -3.23
CA GLU A 14 -11.19 16.82 -3.49
C GLU A 14 -10.00 17.14 -2.57
N ASP A 15 -8.87 16.41 -2.74
CA ASP A 15 -7.54 17.04 -2.74
C ASP A 15 -6.46 16.03 -3.18
N VAL A 16 -5.63 16.45 -4.12
CA VAL A 16 -4.48 15.75 -4.68
C VAL A 16 -3.56 15.23 -3.57
N PRO A 17 -3.00 14.01 -3.67
CA PRO A 17 -1.99 13.55 -2.73
C PRO A 17 -0.82 14.52 -2.74
N GLN A 18 -0.59 15.22 -1.64
CA GLN A 18 0.62 16.03 -1.44
C GLN A 18 1.81 15.07 -1.44
N PRO A 19 2.87 15.36 -2.19
CA PRO A 19 4.12 14.61 -2.08
C PRO A 19 4.59 14.71 -0.63
N TRP A 20 5.01 13.58 -0.06
CA TRP A 20 5.49 13.42 1.30
C TRP A 20 6.69 14.33 1.59
N THR A 21 6.45 15.53 2.05
CA THR A 21 7.47 16.42 2.56
C THR A 21 7.26 16.59 4.05
N THR A 22 8.10 15.94 4.83
CA THR A 22 8.39 16.11 6.25
C THR A 22 7.95 14.91 7.14
N PRO A 23 8.86 14.32 7.96
CA PRO A 23 8.53 13.35 8.99
C PRO A 23 7.92 14.09 10.19
N GLY A 24 6.61 14.29 10.14
CA GLY A 24 5.77 14.72 11.25
C GLY A 24 4.72 13.64 11.54
N PRO A 25 4.02 13.67 12.69
CA PRO A 25 2.91 12.76 12.92
C PRO A 25 1.95 12.93 11.74
N VAL A 26 1.79 11.85 10.96
CA VAL A 26 0.89 11.84 9.80
C VAL A 26 -0.49 12.20 10.32
N ALA A 27 -0.92 13.42 10.05
CA ALA A 27 -2.27 13.89 10.36
C ALA A 27 -3.24 13.09 9.48
N GLN A 28 -3.59 11.88 9.97
CA GLN A 28 -4.55 11.04 9.26
C GLN A 28 -5.88 11.74 9.24
N ARG A 29 -6.53 11.70 8.09
CA ARG A 29 -7.93 12.14 7.98
C ARG A 29 -8.79 11.31 8.94
N PRO A 30 -9.55 11.92 9.85
CA PRO A 30 -10.26 11.22 10.90
C PRO A 30 -11.14 10.06 10.46
N PRO A 31 -11.81 10.07 9.27
CA PRO A 31 -12.56 8.91 8.78
C PRO A 31 -11.70 7.68 8.53
N ARG A 32 -10.52 7.87 7.92
CA ARG A 32 -9.58 6.77 7.63
C ARG A 32 -8.98 6.19 8.90
N LEU A 33 -8.57 7.06 9.83
CA LEU A 33 -8.10 6.66 11.16
C LEU A 33 -9.14 5.84 11.91
N LEU A 34 -10.40 6.28 11.89
CA LEU A 34 -11.50 5.55 12.54
C LEU A 34 -11.68 4.15 11.97
N LEU A 35 -11.64 3.98 10.66
CA LEU A 35 -11.75 2.65 10.04
C LEU A 35 -10.55 1.76 10.39
N THR A 36 -9.33 2.32 10.44
CA THR A 36 -8.14 1.57 10.89
C THR A 36 -8.32 1.09 12.33
N LEU A 37 -8.76 1.96 13.25
CA LEU A 37 -8.97 1.59 14.65
C LEU A 37 -10.07 0.53 14.82
N LEU A 38 -11.15 0.63 14.06
CA LEU A 38 -12.21 -0.37 14.09
C LEU A 38 -11.74 -1.71 13.50
N GLY A 39 -10.94 -1.71 12.43
CA GLY A 39 -10.31 -2.90 11.89
C GLY A 39 -9.32 -3.54 12.87
N ASP A 40 -8.49 -2.72 13.54
CA ASP A 40 -7.45 -3.20 14.45
C ASP A 40 -7.98 -3.74 15.78
N TYR A 41 -9.10 -3.22 16.29
CA TYR A 41 -9.54 -3.51 17.66
C TYR A 41 -11.01 -3.97 17.79
N TRP A 42 -11.81 -3.83 16.74
CA TRP A 42 -13.24 -4.18 16.71
C TRP A 42 -13.60 -5.05 15.49
N TRP A 43 -12.60 -5.64 14.85
CA TRP A 43 -12.77 -6.49 13.69
C TRP A 43 -13.64 -7.72 14.02
N GLN A 44 -14.55 -8.08 13.12
CA GLN A 44 -15.52 -9.17 13.27
C GLN A 44 -16.43 -9.06 14.52
N ARG A 45 -16.48 -7.90 15.19
CA ARG A 45 -17.40 -7.66 16.30
C ARG A 45 -18.72 -7.10 15.80
N THR A 46 -19.81 -7.67 16.30
CA THR A 46 -21.19 -7.25 15.98
C THR A 46 -21.73 -6.21 16.97
N GLU A 47 -21.10 -6.10 18.13
CA GLU A 47 -21.51 -5.18 19.18
C GLU A 47 -21.27 -3.72 18.76
N SER A 48 -22.22 -2.88 19.09
CA SER A 48 -22.13 -1.45 18.82
C SER A 48 -21.39 -0.72 19.94
N LEU A 49 -20.41 0.11 19.58
CA LEU A 49 -19.67 0.98 20.52
C LEU A 49 -20.42 2.29 20.75
N PRO A 50 -20.40 2.86 21.97
CA PRO A 50 -20.84 4.24 22.18
C PRO A 50 -20.05 5.20 21.31
N SER A 51 -20.72 6.12 20.61
CA SER A 51 -20.04 7.13 19.78
C SER A 51 -19.06 7.99 20.59
N ALA A 52 -19.35 8.22 21.87
CA ALA A 52 -18.44 8.92 22.78
C ALA A 52 -17.12 8.15 23.03
N ALA A 53 -17.15 6.81 23.07
CA ALA A 53 -15.95 6.00 23.17
C ALA A 53 -15.06 6.14 21.92
N ILE A 54 -15.68 6.19 20.75
CA ILE A 54 -14.97 6.43 19.47
C ILE A 54 -14.34 7.82 19.44
N VAL A 55 -15.06 8.86 19.89
CA VAL A 55 -14.49 10.21 20.04
C VAL A 55 -13.29 10.19 20.99
N GLY A 56 -13.39 9.47 22.12
CA GLY A 56 -12.29 9.31 23.06
C GLY A 56 -11.07 8.55 22.47
N LEU A 57 -11.30 7.57 21.60
CA LEU A 57 -10.22 6.89 20.88
C LEU A 57 -9.51 7.81 19.90
N LEU A 58 -10.28 8.59 19.13
CA LEU A 58 -9.72 9.53 18.16
C LEU A 58 -8.96 10.68 18.83
N ALA A 59 -9.33 11.05 20.05
CA ALA A 59 -8.62 12.08 20.84
C ALA A 59 -7.18 11.69 21.18
N GLU A 60 -6.85 10.38 21.28
CA GLU A 60 -5.48 9.89 21.49
C GLU A 60 -4.54 10.26 20.30
N PHE A 61 -5.11 10.56 19.16
CA PHE A 61 -4.42 10.97 17.94
C PHE A 61 -4.51 12.48 17.68
N GLY A 62 -4.93 13.27 18.68
CA GLY A 62 -5.07 14.71 18.54
C GLY A 62 -6.29 15.17 17.72
N VAL A 63 -7.23 14.27 17.40
CA VAL A 63 -8.45 14.62 16.66
C VAL A 63 -9.43 15.31 17.59
N SER A 64 -9.89 16.50 17.22
CA SER A 64 -10.87 17.25 18.01
C SER A 64 -12.24 16.56 18.04
N ASP A 65 -13.05 16.82 19.07
CA ASP A 65 -14.42 16.29 19.20
C ASP A 65 -15.27 16.60 17.96
N SER A 66 -15.16 17.81 17.43
CA SER A 66 -15.91 18.23 16.23
C SER A 66 -15.50 17.43 14.99
N ALA A 67 -14.20 17.24 14.76
CA ALA A 67 -13.66 16.45 13.66
C ALA A 67 -14.03 14.96 13.79
N ALA A 68 -13.98 14.41 15.01
CA ALA A 68 -14.39 13.03 15.27
C ALA A 68 -15.88 12.80 14.97
N ARG A 69 -16.77 13.74 15.38
CA ARG A 69 -18.21 13.66 15.08
C ARG A 69 -18.49 13.84 13.59
N ALA A 70 -17.77 14.72 12.90
CA ALA A 70 -17.87 14.87 11.44
C ALA A 70 -17.45 13.58 10.72
N ALA A 71 -16.37 12.91 11.17
CA ALA A 71 -15.93 11.62 10.64
C ALA A 71 -16.99 10.53 10.80
N LEU A 72 -17.59 10.40 12.00
CA LEU A 72 -18.68 9.47 12.27
C LEU A 72 -19.88 9.72 11.34
N SER A 73 -20.29 10.99 11.20
CA SER A 73 -21.40 11.37 10.32
C SER A 73 -21.11 11.05 8.85
N ARG A 74 -19.89 11.34 8.36
CA ARG A 74 -19.46 11.04 6.98
C ARG A 74 -19.49 9.54 6.70
N LEU A 75 -18.89 8.73 7.58
CA LEU A 75 -18.87 7.28 7.41
C LEU A 75 -20.27 6.65 7.49
N THR A 76 -21.14 7.20 8.31
CA THR A 76 -22.56 6.77 8.38
C THR A 76 -23.31 7.11 7.09
N ARG A 77 -23.14 8.31 6.54
CA ARG A 77 -23.75 8.70 5.26
C ARG A 77 -23.27 7.86 4.09
N ASN A 78 -22.00 7.44 4.12
CA ASN A 78 -21.41 6.57 3.10
C ASN A 78 -21.77 5.09 3.30
N GLY A 79 -22.61 4.77 4.28
CA GLY A 79 -23.07 3.40 4.55
C GLY A 79 -21.99 2.47 5.12
N LEU A 80 -20.89 3.02 5.67
CA LEU A 80 -19.81 2.26 6.27
C LEU A 80 -20.03 1.99 7.76
N LEU A 81 -20.78 2.86 8.42
CA LEU A 81 -21.20 2.69 9.80
C LEU A 81 -22.72 2.62 9.89
N VAL A 82 -23.19 1.81 10.81
CA VAL A 82 -24.59 1.72 11.21
C VAL A 82 -24.72 2.32 12.60
N THR A 83 -25.67 3.25 12.75
CA THR A 83 -25.93 3.91 14.02
C THR A 83 -27.25 3.40 14.63
N SER A 84 -27.26 3.28 15.96
CA SER A 84 -28.46 3.00 16.75
C SER A 84 -28.53 3.94 17.95
N ARG A 85 -29.73 4.15 18.51
CA ARG A 85 -29.94 4.98 19.70
C ARG A 85 -30.52 4.14 20.83
N SER A 86 -29.96 4.36 22.03
CA SER A 86 -30.55 3.83 23.28
C SER A 86 -30.60 4.97 24.28
N GLY A 87 -31.79 5.47 24.55
CA GLY A 87 -32.02 6.68 25.34
C GLY A 87 -31.31 7.89 24.71
N ARG A 88 -30.45 8.56 25.46
CA ARG A 88 -29.66 9.72 25.03
C ARG A 88 -28.33 9.34 24.37
N ARG A 89 -28.00 8.05 24.30
CA ARG A 89 -26.71 7.56 23.78
C ARG A 89 -26.85 7.08 22.35
N THR A 90 -25.86 7.42 21.51
CA THR A 90 -25.71 6.91 20.14
C THR A 90 -24.66 5.82 20.17
N PHE A 91 -24.95 4.72 19.50
CA PHE A 91 -24.04 3.58 19.32
C PHE A 91 -23.75 3.41 17.85
N VAL A 92 -22.55 2.90 17.55
CA VAL A 92 -22.03 2.77 16.19
C VAL A 92 -21.37 1.41 16.03
N ARG A 93 -21.56 0.77 14.89
CA ARG A 93 -20.87 -0.44 14.48
C ARG A 93 -20.50 -0.38 12.99
N LEU A 94 -19.58 -1.21 12.56
CA LEU A 94 -19.29 -1.42 11.14
C LEU A 94 -20.53 -1.96 10.43
N SER A 95 -20.77 -1.49 9.21
CA SER A 95 -21.70 -2.14 8.29
C SER A 95 -21.07 -3.44 7.75
N ARG A 96 -21.89 -4.35 7.22
CA ARG A 96 -21.37 -5.56 6.55
C ARG A 96 -20.40 -5.20 5.42
N ARG A 97 -20.78 -4.23 4.58
CA ARG A 97 -19.91 -3.74 3.49
C ARG A 97 -18.55 -3.25 4.01
N ALA A 98 -18.52 -2.51 5.11
CA ALA A 98 -17.27 -2.04 5.68
C ALA A 98 -16.43 -3.20 6.27
N ALA A 99 -17.07 -4.19 6.89
CA ALA A 99 -16.39 -5.38 7.38
C ALA A 99 -15.76 -6.17 6.23
N ASP A 100 -16.51 -6.44 5.15
CA ASP A 100 -16.02 -7.17 3.96
C ASP A 100 -14.79 -6.44 3.34
N VAL A 101 -14.84 -5.11 3.24
CA VAL A 101 -13.71 -4.31 2.72
C VAL A 101 -12.50 -4.34 3.64
N LEU A 102 -12.71 -4.30 4.97
CA LEU A 102 -11.60 -4.41 5.93
C LEU A 102 -10.98 -5.80 5.92
N ASP A 103 -11.77 -6.85 5.72
CA ASP A 103 -11.28 -8.23 5.59
C ASP A 103 -10.42 -8.40 4.32
N ASP A 104 -10.90 -7.93 3.17
CA ASP A 104 -10.15 -7.98 1.91
C ASP A 104 -8.86 -7.16 2.00
N GLY A 105 -8.95 -5.98 2.61
CA GLY A 105 -7.80 -5.13 2.81
C GLY A 105 -6.78 -5.68 3.78
N GLY A 106 -7.24 -6.27 4.87
CA GLY A 106 -6.38 -6.96 5.83
C GLY A 106 -5.60 -8.08 5.15
N ARG A 107 -6.28 -8.97 4.41
CA ARG A 107 -5.62 -10.03 3.65
C ARG A 107 -4.52 -9.48 2.73
N ARG A 108 -4.83 -8.45 1.94
CA ARG A 108 -3.85 -7.83 1.03
C ARG A 108 -2.65 -7.24 1.77
N ILE A 109 -2.89 -6.52 2.87
CA ILE A 109 -1.83 -5.86 3.66
C ILE A 109 -0.89 -6.89 4.28
N PHE A 110 -1.42 -7.96 4.88
CA PHE A 110 -0.62 -8.96 5.57
C PHE A 110 0.02 -10.00 4.64
N SER A 111 -0.58 -10.30 3.49
CA SER A 111 0.01 -11.19 2.48
C SER A 111 1.06 -10.51 1.62
N PHE A 112 1.07 -9.17 1.54
CA PHE A 112 2.02 -8.44 0.71
C PHE A 112 3.46 -8.73 1.12
N GLY A 113 4.28 -9.11 0.15
CA GLY A 113 5.69 -9.48 0.36
C GLY A 113 5.91 -10.79 1.15
N ALA A 114 4.85 -11.59 1.41
CA ALA A 114 4.98 -12.85 2.14
C ALA A 114 5.65 -13.94 1.30
N THR A 115 5.31 -14.03 0.03
CA THR A 115 5.87 -15.04 -0.89
C THR A 115 6.18 -14.35 -2.21
N PRO A 116 7.44 -14.31 -2.62
CA PRO A 116 7.80 -13.81 -3.94
C PRO A 116 7.13 -14.65 -5.02
N ALA A 117 6.49 -14.01 -5.99
CA ALA A 117 6.00 -14.72 -7.16
C ALA A 117 7.19 -15.11 -8.04
N PRO A 118 7.34 -16.40 -8.43
CA PRO A 118 8.42 -16.80 -9.33
C PRO A 118 8.25 -16.13 -10.68
N TRP A 119 9.37 -15.69 -11.27
CA TRP A 119 9.36 -15.13 -12.61
C TRP A 119 9.60 -16.22 -13.67
N ASP A 120 8.77 -16.25 -14.68
CA ASP A 120 8.88 -17.20 -15.80
C ASP A 120 9.88 -16.76 -16.90
N GLY A 121 10.59 -15.66 -16.69
CA GLY A 121 11.54 -15.09 -17.63
C GLY A 121 10.89 -14.27 -18.77
N MET A 122 9.57 -14.06 -18.70
CA MET A 122 8.83 -13.38 -19.77
C MET A 122 8.17 -12.09 -19.30
N TRP A 123 8.07 -11.14 -20.21
CA TRP A 123 7.38 -9.87 -20.03
C TRP A 123 6.08 -9.85 -20.81
N SER A 124 5.01 -9.37 -20.19
CA SER A 124 3.83 -8.89 -20.93
C SER A 124 4.07 -7.47 -21.38
N LEU A 125 3.94 -7.23 -22.67
CA LEU A 125 4.13 -5.92 -23.30
C LEU A 125 2.79 -5.47 -23.90
N VAL A 126 2.49 -4.18 -23.77
CA VAL A 126 1.34 -3.55 -24.44
C VAL A 126 1.85 -2.36 -25.22
N ALA A 127 1.76 -2.45 -26.53
CA ALA A 127 2.05 -1.36 -27.45
C ALA A 127 0.73 -0.74 -27.92
N PHE A 128 0.60 0.58 -27.84
CA PHE A 128 -0.58 1.28 -28.31
C PHE A 128 -0.22 2.66 -28.91
N SER A 129 -1.05 3.08 -29.85
CA SER A 129 -1.02 4.42 -30.41
C SER A 129 -2.44 4.97 -30.42
N ILE A 130 -2.73 5.90 -29.53
CA ILE A 130 -4.04 6.56 -29.41
C ILE A 130 -3.89 8.02 -29.77
N PRO A 131 -4.57 8.51 -30.82
CA PRO A 131 -4.54 9.91 -31.23
C PRO A 131 -4.95 10.86 -30.12
N GLU A 132 -4.47 12.13 -30.18
CA GLU A 132 -4.76 13.14 -29.15
C GLU A 132 -6.26 13.45 -29.02
N GLU A 133 -7.01 13.31 -30.11
CA GLU A 133 -8.46 13.49 -30.10
C GLU A 133 -9.18 12.50 -29.17
N HIS A 134 -8.55 11.38 -28.83
CA HIS A 134 -9.06 10.35 -27.92
C HIS A 134 -8.31 10.30 -26.58
N ARG A 135 -7.84 11.46 -26.10
CA ARG A 135 -7.04 11.58 -24.86
C ARG A 135 -7.71 10.90 -23.66
N SER A 136 -9.03 11.04 -23.50
CA SER A 136 -9.75 10.40 -22.38
C SER A 136 -9.62 8.88 -22.39
N ALA A 137 -9.73 8.23 -23.55
CA ALA A 137 -9.55 6.78 -23.67
C ALA A 137 -8.11 6.36 -23.41
N ARG A 138 -7.13 7.19 -23.81
CA ARG A 138 -5.72 6.97 -23.51
C ARG A 138 -5.44 7.04 -22.00
N ASP A 139 -5.99 8.02 -21.31
CA ASP A 139 -5.80 8.20 -19.88
C ASP A 139 -6.49 7.08 -19.08
N GLU A 140 -7.66 6.63 -19.53
CA GLU A 140 -8.34 5.48 -18.95
C GLU A 140 -7.56 4.18 -19.18
N LEU A 141 -7.04 3.93 -20.38
CA LEU A 141 -6.17 2.78 -20.64
C LEU A 141 -4.93 2.79 -19.73
N ARG A 142 -4.26 3.95 -19.60
CA ARG A 142 -3.09 4.08 -18.72
C ARG A 142 -3.43 3.79 -17.26
N LYS A 143 -4.62 4.16 -16.80
CA LYS A 143 -5.11 3.84 -15.44
C LYS A 143 -5.32 2.34 -15.29
N GLU A 144 -5.98 1.69 -16.25
CA GLU A 144 -6.20 0.23 -16.24
C GLU A 144 -4.87 -0.55 -16.31
N LEU A 145 -3.93 -0.10 -17.14
CA LEU A 145 -2.61 -0.75 -17.22
C LEU A 145 -1.85 -0.66 -15.89
N ARG A 146 -1.86 0.50 -15.22
CA ARG A 146 -1.26 0.62 -13.87
C ARG A 146 -1.94 -0.30 -12.86
N TRP A 147 -3.26 -0.40 -12.94
CA TRP A 147 -4.01 -1.28 -12.05
C TRP A 147 -3.65 -2.76 -12.24
N LEU A 148 -3.34 -3.17 -13.47
CA LEU A 148 -2.85 -4.51 -13.81
C LEU A 148 -1.32 -4.69 -13.53
N GLY A 149 -0.66 -3.70 -12.94
CA GLY A 149 0.77 -3.79 -12.62
C GLY A 149 1.71 -3.46 -13.77
N PHE A 150 1.20 -2.91 -14.89
CA PHE A 150 2.05 -2.43 -15.96
C PHE A 150 2.65 -1.06 -15.64
N ALA A 151 3.87 -0.85 -16.12
CA ALA A 151 4.55 0.46 -16.10
C ALA A 151 4.96 0.90 -17.51
N PRO A 152 5.06 2.22 -17.75
CA PRO A 152 5.52 2.72 -19.02
C PRO A 152 7.03 2.45 -19.18
N LEU A 153 7.43 1.77 -20.25
CA LEU A 153 8.82 1.57 -20.62
C LEU A 153 9.29 2.63 -21.62
N TYR A 154 8.43 2.93 -22.59
CA TYR A 154 8.59 3.98 -23.58
C TYR A 154 7.23 4.63 -23.87
N ASP A 155 7.23 5.73 -24.62
CA ASP A 155 5.96 6.32 -25.07
C ASP A 155 5.19 5.31 -25.93
N GLY A 156 3.97 4.98 -25.47
CA GLY A 156 3.14 3.97 -26.12
C GLY A 156 3.52 2.51 -25.91
N LEU A 157 4.57 2.19 -25.12
CA LEU A 157 4.95 0.83 -24.76
C LEU A 157 4.97 0.63 -23.25
N TRP A 158 4.16 -0.29 -22.75
CA TRP A 158 4.05 -0.64 -21.34
C TRP A 158 4.47 -2.06 -21.09
N VAL A 159 5.00 -2.36 -19.89
CA VAL A 159 5.60 -3.63 -19.53
C VAL A 159 5.14 -4.12 -18.16
N CYS A 160 4.93 -5.43 -18.04
CA CYS A 160 4.63 -6.11 -16.76
C CYS A 160 5.35 -7.46 -16.73
N PRO A 161 5.95 -7.89 -15.60
CA PRO A 161 6.62 -9.19 -15.49
C PRO A 161 5.66 -10.37 -15.31
N ARG A 162 4.37 -10.10 -15.14
CA ARG A 162 3.32 -11.13 -14.95
C ARG A 162 2.56 -11.39 -16.24
N ASP A 163 1.92 -12.56 -16.35
CA ASP A 163 1.08 -12.89 -17.49
C ASP A 163 -0.31 -12.25 -17.36
N HIS A 164 -0.40 -11.01 -17.83
CA HIS A 164 -1.65 -10.24 -17.93
C HIS A 164 -2.03 -9.91 -19.39
N ALA A 165 -1.41 -10.58 -20.36
CA ALA A 165 -1.69 -10.29 -21.77
C ALA A 165 -3.19 -10.53 -22.11
N GLY A 166 -3.77 -11.59 -21.58
CA GLY A 166 -5.20 -11.90 -21.76
C GLY A 166 -6.13 -10.88 -21.11
N ASP A 167 -5.82 -10.48 -19.89
CA ASP A 167 -6.61 -9.49 -19.13
C ASP A 167 -6.63 -8.13 -19.83
N VAL A 168 -5.46 -7.70 -20.32
CA VAL A 168 -5.33 -6.45 -21.07
C VAL A 168 -6.14 -6.49 -22.36
N MET A 169 -6.10 -7.62 -23.12
CA MET A 169 -6.86 -7.73 -24.36
C MET A 169 -8.37 -7.66 -24.12
N ALA A 170 -8.86 -8.23 -23.01
CA ALA A 170 -10.27 -8.11 -22.63
C ALA A 170 -10.63 -6.65 -22.33
N ARG A 171 -9.79 -5.93 -21.57
CA ARG A 171 -10.02 -4.51 -21.24
C ARG A 171 -9.94 -3.58 -22.45
N LEU A 172 -9.00 -3.81 -23.37
CA LEU A 172 -8.90 -3.05 -24.62
C LEU A 172 -10.18 -3.17 -25.44
N LYS A 173 -10.75 -4.39 -25.51
CA LYS A 173 -12.02 -4.64 -26.18
C LYS A 173 -13.17 -3.88 -25.52
N ASP A 174 -13.26 -3.91 -24.18
CA ASP A 174 -14.31 -3.21 -23.43
C ASP A 174 -14.24 -1.68 -23.62
N LEU A 175 -13.03 -1.14 -23.74
CA LEU A 175 -12.79 0.28 -24.00
C LEU A 175 -12.91 0.66 -25.49
N GLY A 176 -13.19 -0.31 -26.39
CA GLY A 176 -13.27 -0.06 -27.83
C GLY A 176 -11.96 0.34 -28.49
N ILE A 177 -10.81 0.05 -27.85
CA ILE A 177 -9.48 0.41 -28.36
C ILE A 177 -8.98 -0.69 -29.30
N SER A 178 -8.87 -0.38 -30.59
CA SER A 178 -8.39 -1.31 -31.62
C SER A 178 -6.93 -1.07 -32.02
N THR A 179 -6.32 0.03 -31.57
CA THR A 179 -4.93 0.43 -31.95
C THR A 179 -3.91 0.04 -30.88
N ALA A 180 -4.14 -1.10 -30.21
CA ALA A 180 -3.23 -1.65 -29.23
C ALA A 180 -2.97 -3.13 -29.50
N THR A 181 -1.79 -3.59 -29.15
CA THR A 181 -1.37 -5.00 -29.29
C THR A 181 -0.63 -5.43 -28.03
N ALA A 182 -1.00 -6.61 -27.51
CA ALA A 182 -0.30 -7.22 -26.37
C ALA A 182 0.62 -8.35 -26.88
N PHE A 183 1.76 -8.51 -26.21
CA PHE A 183 2.76 -9.52 -26.50
C PHE A 183 3.22 -10.20 -25.21
N ARG A 184 3.67 -11.46 -25.33
CA ARG A 184 4.55 -12.10 -24.35
C ARG A 184 5.90 -12.27 -24.99
N ALA A 185 6.98 -11.76 -24.35
CA ALA A 185 8.32 -11.74 -24.92
C ALA A 185 9.41 -11.82 -23.87
N THR A 186 10.56 -12.33 -24.25
CA THR A 186 11.78 -12.24 -23.46
C THR A 186 12.57 -10.97 -23.85
N ALA A 187 13.22 -10.34 -22.88
CA ALA A 187 14.12 -9.22 -23.18
C ALA A 187 15.47 -9.76 -23.68
N LEU A 188 15.95 -9.23 -24.79
CA LEU A 188 17.30 -9.47 -25.24
C LEU A 188 18.26 -8.50 -24.51
N PRO A 189 19.55 -8.90 -24.33
CA PRO A 189 20.56 -8.01 -23.80
C PRO A 189 20.65 -6.72 -24.64
N ALA A 190 20.64 -5.57 -23.98
CA ALA A 190 20.82 -4.29 -24.65
C ALA A 190 22.31 -4.11 -25.03
N VAL A 191 22.57 -3.62 -26.22
CA VAL A 191 23.90 -3.17 -26.61
C VAL A 191 24.06 -1.75 -26.09
N THR A 192 24.85 -1.56 -25.02
CA THR A 192 25.28 -0.21 -24.63
C THR A 192 26.44 0.18 -25.51
N ALA A 193 26.29 1.23 -26.32
CA ALA A 193 27.42 1.87 -26.95
C ALA A 193 28.32 2.41 -25.82
N VAL A 194 29.52 1.85 -25.69
CA VAL A 194 30.56 2.38 -24.80
C VAL A 194 30.85 3.79 -25.28
N GLY A 195 30.74 4.74 -24.38
CA GLY A 195 30.66 6.17 -24.63
C GLY A 195 31.70 6.73 -25.57
N ALA A 196 31.22 7.58 -26.44
CA ALA A 196 32.01 8.64 -27.04
C ALA A 196 32.41 9.66 -25.94
N SER A 197 33.46 9.38 -25.20
CA SER A 197 34.13 10.33 -24.33
C SER A 197 35.43 10.76 -24.99
N GLY A 198 35.44 11.99 -25.46
CA GLY A 198 36.68 12.74 -25.69
C GLY A 198 37.24 12.62 -27.12
N VAL A 199 36.86 13.56 -27.98
CA VAL A 199 37.70 13.99 -29.10
C VAL A 199 38.95 14.62 -28.52
N GLY A 200 40.02 13.84 -28.50
CA GLY A 200 41.41 14.30 -28.31
C GLY A 200 42.23 13.72 -29.44
N ALA A 201 42.63 14.57 -30.40
CA ALA A 201 43.54 14.22 -31.45
C ALA A 201 44.88 13.84 -30.85
N ALA A 202 45.37 12.62 -31.16
CA ALA A 202 46.81 12.31 -31.17
C ALA A 202 47.02 11.11 -32.10
N ASP A 203 47.86 11.33 -33.10
CA ASP A 203 48.40 10.33 -33.99
C ASP A 203 49.11 9.20 -33.21
N GLY A 204 48.82 7.96 -33.56
CA GLY A 204 49.53 6.84 -32.99
C GLY A 204 48.98 5.51 -33.51
N ASP A 205 49.72 4.91 -34.45
CA ASP A 205 49.58 3.59 -35.01
C ASP A 205 49.59 2.53 -33.87
N GLY A 206 48.49 1.85 -33.60
CA GLY A 206 48.39 0.84 -32.57
C GLY A 206 47.12 0.02 -32.73
N ALA A 207 47.31 -1.31 -32.94
CA ALA A 207 46.30 -2.33 -33.13
C ALA A 207 45.05 -2.12 -32.26
N ALA A 208 43.90 -2.04 -32.91
CA ALA A 208 42.59 -2.04 -32.27
C ALA A 208 42.34 -3.40 -31.64
N ASP A 209 42.69 -3.53 -30.36
CA ASP A 209 42.18 -4.58 -29.50
C ASP A 209 40.68 -4.28 -29.30
N GLY A 210 39.85 -5.22 -29.74
CA GLY A 210 38.39 -5.06 -29.78
C GLY A 210 37.85 -4.67 -28.41
N ALA A 211 37.40 -3.42 -28.29
CA ALA A 211 36.57 -2.99 -27.18
C ALA A 211 35.30 -3.85 -27.19
N GLY A 212 35.31 -4.89 -26.39
CA GLY A 212 34.18 -5.80 -26.25
C GLY A 212 32.94 -5.03 -25.82
N ALA A 213 31.96 -4.94 -26.70
CA ALA A 213 30.64 -4.45 -26.32
C ALA A 213 30.12 -5.31 -25.17
N THR A 214 30.12 -4.78 -23.97
CA THR A 214 29.53 -5.47 -22.84
C THR A 214 28.03 -5.48 -23.07
N LEU A 215 27.46 -6.68 -23.29
CA LEU A 215 26.02 -6.87 -23.35
C LEU A 215 25.47 -6.68 -21.93
N VAL A 216 24.91 -5.51 -21.67
CA VAL A 216 24.18 -5.26 -20.42
C VAL A 216 22.72 -5.65 -20.68
N THR A 217 22.17 -6.53 -19.85
CA THR A 217 20.74 -6.80 -19.86
C THR A 217 20.02 -5.46 -19.71
N ALA A 218 19.08 -5.16 -20.61
CA ALA A 218 18.29 -3.94 -20.50
C ALA A 218 17.68 -3.89 -19.10
N ASP A 219 18.05 -2.87 -18.33
CA ASP A 219 17.51 -2.70 -16.96
C ASP A 219 16.06 -2.17 -17.05
N ILE A 220 15.17 -3.05 -17.54
CA ILE A 220 13.75 -2.75 -17.70
C ILE A 220 13.14 -2.34 -16.35
N PRO A 221 13.39 -3.06 -15.23
CA PRO A 221 12.82 -2.66 -13.95
C PRO A 221 13.17 -1.23 -13.54
N ALA A 222 14.45 -0.84 -13.56
CA ALA A 222 14.87 0.50 -13.15
C ALA A 222 14.41 1.61 -14.11
N ARG A 223 14.05 1.26 -15.36
CA ARG A 223 13.51 2.23 -16.33
C ARG A 223 12.01 2.41 -16.22
N ALA A 224 11.28 1.33 -15.89
CA ALA A 224 9.82 1.33 -15.84
C ALA A 224 9.28 1.75 -14.48
N TRP A 225 10.01 1.47 -13.40
CA TRP A 225 9.60 1.79 -12.03
C TRP A 225 10.68 2.61 -11.30
N ASP A 226 10.26 3.51 -10.42
CA ASP A 226 11.15 4.24 -9.52
C ASP A 226 11.60 3.35 -8.35
N LEU A 227 12.49 2.39 -8.65
CA LEU A 227 13.01 1.48 -7.64
C LEU A 227 13.92 2.18 -6.63
N ALA A 228 14.55 3.29 -6.97
CA ALA A 228 15.40 4.06 -6.06
C ALA A 228 14.54 4.72 -4.98
N GLY A 229 13.52 5.48 -5.38
CA GLY A 229 12.60 6.12 -4.44
C GLY A 229 11.83 5.10 -3.59
N LEU A 230 11.48 3.94 -4.15
CA LEU A 230 10.85 2.87 -3.39
C LEU A 230 11.80 2.26 -2.36
N ARG A 231 13.09 2.07 -2.69
CA ARG A 231 14.12 1.60 -1.75
C ARG A 231 14.26 2.57 -0.58
N ASP A 232 14.33 3.87 -0.85
CA ASP A 232 14.46 4.92 0.18
C ASP A 232 13.26 4.86 1.15
N ARG A 233 12.04 4.66 0.62
CA ARG A 233 10.84 4.50 1.45
C ARG A 233 10.90 3.26 2.36
N TYR A 234 11.39 2.14 1.84
CA TYR A 234 11.61 0.95 2.67
C TYR A 234 12.67 1.18 3.74
N GLN A 235 13.75 1.91 3.44
CA GLN A 235 14.78 2.24 4.40
C GLN A 235 14.23 3.12 5.53
N GLU A 236 13.52 4.21 5.20
CA GLU A 236 12.84 5.08 6.18
C GLU A 236 11.92 4.26 7.10
N PHE A 237 11.13 3.35 6.52
CA PHE A 237 10.24 2.49 7.29
C PHE A 237 11.03 1.53 8.21
N THR A 238 12.09 0.89 7.72
CA THR A 238 12.89 -0.07 8.50
C THR A 238 13.63 0.61 9.66
N GLU A 239 14.14 1.82 9.46
CA GLU A 239 14.75 2.63 10.52
C GLU A 239 13.73 2.97 11.61
N PHE A 240 12.57 3.50 11.20
CA PHE A 240 11.48 3.83 12.12
C PHE A 240 10.99 2.60 12.89
N ALA A 241 10.68 1.51 12.20
CA ALA A 241 10.15 0.29 12.82
C ALA A 241 11.20 -0.42 13.68
N GLY A 242 12.48 -0.38 13.28
CA GLY A 242 13.58 -0.93 14.08
C GLY A 242 13.73 -0.23 15.43
N LEU A 243 13.77 1.08 15.45
CA LEU A 243 13.82 1.87 16.69
C LEU A 243 12.59 1.60 17.58
N LEU A 244 11.42 1.55 16.99
CA LEU A 244 10.17 1.28 17.71
C LEU A 244 10.14 -0.12 18.34
N ARG A 245 10.62 -1.15 17.62
CA ARG A 245 10.79 -2.51 18.14
C ARG A 245 11.70 -2.50 19.36
N ASP A 246 12.85 -1.87 19.28
CA ASP A 246 13.85 -1.85 20.35
C ASP A 246 13.33 -1.15 21.59
N GLN A 247 12.67 0.00 21.46
CA GLN A 247 11.98 0.69 22.56
C GLN A 247 10.87 -0.16 23.19
N THR A 248 10.11 -0.90 22.35
CA THR A 248 9.04 -1.77 22.84
C THR A 248 9.61 -2.93 23.66
N VAL A 249 10.68 -3.55 23.18
CA VAL A 249 11.39 -4.66 23.88
C VAL A 249 12.02 -4.16 25.18
N ALA A 250 12.55 -2.93 25.20
CA ALA A 250 13.10 -2.31 26.41
C ALA A 250 12.02 -1.91 27.45
N GLY A 251 10.72 -2.01 27.08
CA GLY A 251 9.62 -1.62 27.96
C GLY A 251 9.45 -0.13 28.13
N GLU A 252 9.99 0.67 27.22
CA GLU A 252 9.96 2.15 27.26
C GLU A 252 8.66 2.73 26.70
N ILE A 253 7.79 1.91 26.08
CA ILE A 253 6.56 2.33 25.43
C ILE A 253 5.37 2.28 26.39
N THR A 254 4.68 3.40 26.59
CA THR A 254 3.43 3.44 27.36
C THR A 254 2.26 2.83 26.56
N THR A 255 1.14 2.51 27.24
CA THR A 255 -0.05 1.98 26.55
C THR A 255 -0.67 2.99 25.57
N ALA A 256 -0.56 4.30 25.84
CA ALA A 256 -1.04 5.35 24.94
C ALA A 256 -0.14 5.46 23.70
N ASP A 257 1.20 5.49 23.93
CA ASP A 257 2.16 5.53 22.82
C ASP A 257 2.09 4.26 21.96
N ALA A 258 1.87 3.09 22.57
CA ALA A 258 1.68 1.84 21.83
C ALA A 258 0.46 1.86 20.91
N LEU A 259 -0.65 2.48 21.30
CA LEU A 259 -1.82 2.65 20.47
C LEU A 259 -1.50 3.52 19.23
N VAL A 260 -0.84 4.66 19.46
CA VAL A 260 -0.45 5.59 18.39
C VAL A 260 0.58 4.96 17.47
N ALA A 261 1.63 4.35 18.05
CA ALA A 261 2.72 3.73 17.29
C ALA A 261 2.24 2.56 16.44
N ARG A 262 1.41 1.67 16.99
CA ARG A 262 0.85 0.52 16.24
C ARG A 262 0.01 0.98 15.05
N THR A 263 -0.83 1.98 15.26
CA THR A 263 -1.63 2.57 14.18
C THR A 263 -0.74 3.23 13.12
N ARG A 264 0.36 3.88 13.52
CA ARG A 264 1.35 4.44 12.58
C ARG A 264 2.03 3.34 11.76
N VAL A 265 2.52 2.27 12.40
CA VAL A 265 3.12 1.11 11.71
C VAL A 265 2.18 0.54 10.66
N MET A 266 0.90 0.33 11.00
CA MET A 266 -0.11 -0.13 10.04
C MET A 266 -0.27 0.84 8.86
N ASN A 267 -0.29 2.14 9.12
CA ASN A 267 -0.52 3.14 8.10
C ASN A 267 0.65 3.32 7.13
N GLU A 268 1.87 3.28 7.66
CA GLU A 268 3.08 3.31 6.83
C GLU A 268 3.17 2.04 5.95
N TRP A 269 2.95 0.87 6.55
CA TRP A 269 3.04 -0.40 5.82
C TRP A 269 1.98 -0.56 4.74
N ARG A 270 0.73 -0.22 5.02
CA ARG A 270 -0.37 -0.40 4.05
C ARG A 270 -0.24 0.47 2.78
N ALA A 271 0.68 1.44 2.76
CA ALA A 271 0.97 2.22 1.57
C ALA A 271 1.81 1.43 0.54
N PHE A 272 2.63 0.49 1.00
CA PHE A 272 3.52 -0.28 0.12
C PHE A 272 2.79 -1.11 -0.94
N PRO A 273 1.70 -1.86 -0.64
CA PRO A 273 0.95 -2.59 -1.66
C PRO A 273 0.40 -1.75 -2.83
N ALA A 274 0.31 -0.42 -2.66
CA ALA A 274 -0.10 0.49 -3.72
C ALA A 274 1.09 1.12 -4.46
N MET A 275 2.26 1.21 -3.82
CA MET A 275 3.47 1.84 -4.38
C MET A 275 4.44 0.82 -4.98
N ASP A 276 4.57 -0.36 -4.36
CA ASP A 276 5.48 -1.42 -4.82
C ASP A 276 4.78 -2.24 -5.89
N PRO A 277 5.34 -2.32 -7.10
CA PRO A 277 4.82 -3.15 -8.19
C PRO A 277 4.89 -4.65 -7.89
N ASP A 278 5.42 -5.04 -6.74
CA ASP A 278 5.59 -6.42 -6.29
C ASP A 278 6.33 -7.27 -7.34
N LEU A 279 7.46 -6.70 -7.84
CA LEU A 279 8.29 -7.39 -8.82
C LEU A 279 8.87 -8.68 -8.24
N PRO A 280 9.05 -9.72 -9.08
CA PRO A 280 9.83 -10.90 -8.74
C PRO A 280 11.25 -10.53 -8.26
N ASP A 281 11.78 -11.31 -7.31
CA ASP A 281 13.08 -11.01 -6.70
C ASP A 281 14.23 -11.03 -7.71
N GLU A 282 14.11 -11.82 -8.78
CA GLU A 282 15.09 -11.90 -9.88
C GLU A 282 15.22 -10.57 -10.66
N LEU A 283 14.19 -9.72 -10.56
CA LEU A 283 14.13 -8.42 -11.24
C LEU A 283 14.50 -7.26 -10.32
N LEU A 284 14.73 -7.52 -9.04
CA LEU A 284 15.05 -6.50 -8.05
C LEU A 284 16.56 -6.37 -7.86
N PRO A 285 17.06 -5.17 -7.53
CA PRO A 285 18.45 -4.99 -7.15
C PRO A 285 18.82 -5.87 -5.94
N PRO A 286 20.09 -6.30 -5.82
CA PRO A 286 20.55 -7.08 -4.68
C PRO A 286 20.20 -6.45 -3.33
N ALA A 287 19.93 -7.29 -2.32
CA ALA A 287 19.56 -6.86 -0.98
C ALA A 287 18.34 -5.91 -0.96
N TRP A 288 17.28 -6.29 -1.68
CA TRP A 288 16.05 -5.53 -1.69
C TRP A 288 15.36 -5.54 -0.31
N PRO A 289 14.97 -4.39 0.25
CA PRO A 289 14.60 -4.29 1.66
C PRO A 289 13.17 -4.74 1.99
N ARG A 290 12.35 -5.15 1.03
CA ARG A 290 10.93 -5.52 1.22
C ARG A 290 10.74 -6.60 2.28
N ALA A 291 11.51 -7.69 2.24
CA ALA A 291 11.38 -8.79 3.21
C ALA A 291 11.69 -8.30 4.64
N THR A 292 12.80 -7.57 4.82
CA THR A 292 13.20 -7.00 6.12
C THR A 292 12.13 -6.02 6.65
N ALA A 293 11.60 -5.17 5.77
CA ALA A 293 10.55 -4.22 6.14
C ALA A 293 9.27 -4.94 6.57
N ARG A 294 8.89 -6.01 5.85
CA ARG A 294 7.75 -6.85 6.20
C ARG A 294 7.92 -7.51 7.57
N ASP A 295 9.07 -8.10 7.84
CA ASP A 295 9.35 -8.75 9.12
C ASP A 295 9.28 -7.76 10.29
N LEU A 296 9.80 -6.54 10.08
CA LEU A 296 9.68 -5.47 11.07
C LEU A 296 8.23 -5.00 11.25
N PHE A 297 7.46 -4.89 10.15
CA PHE A 297 6.02 -4.58 10.23
C PHE A 297 5.31 -5.59 11.11
N ILE A 298 5.42 -6.88 10.81
CA ILE A 298 4.77 -7.97 11.55
C ILE A 298 5.21 -7.95 13.02
N THR A 299 6.52 -7.86 13.26
CA THR A 299 7.08 -7.85 14.62
C THR A 299 6.55 -6.68 15.45
N CYS A 300 6.64 -5.46 14.94
CA CYS A 300 6.17 -4.26 15.66
C CYS A 300 4.66 -4.29 15.87
N TYR A 301 3.91 -4.67 14.85
CA TYR A 301 2.46 -4.71 14.89
C TYR A 301 1.95 -5.68 15.97
N ASP A 302 2.56 -6.86 16.09
CA ASP A 302 2.17 -7.86 17.09
C ASP A 302 2.70 -7.53 18.48
N LEU A 303 3.96 -7.07 18.63
CA LEU A 303 4.53 -6.66 19.92
C LEU A 303 3.74 -5.53 20.60
N LEU A 304 3.29 -4.55 19.83
CA LEU A 304 2.52 -3.41 20.33
C LEU A 304 1.05 -3.77 20.65
N GLY A 305 0.55 -4.88 20.07
CA GLY A 305 -0.86 -5.29 20.17
C GLY A 305 -1.43 -5.34 21.58
N PRO A 306 -0.79 -6.05 22.54
CA PRO A 306 -1.28 -6.16 23.91
C PRO A 306 -1.38 -4.82 24.65
N LEU A 307 -0.35 -3.96 24.51
CA LEU A 307 -0.30 -2.63 25.16
C LEU A 307 -1.35 -1.69 24.56
N ALA A 308 -1.45 -1.65 23.23
CA ALA A 308 -2.43 -0.85 22.52
C ALA A 308 -3.87 -1.28 22.85
N ALA A 309 -4.15 -2.59 22.86
CA ALA A 309 -5.45 -3.11 23.26
C ALA A 309 -5.81 -2.76 24.71
N LYS A 310 -4.83 -2.77 25.61
CA LYS A 310 -5.01 -2.30 26.99
C LYS A 310 -5.47 -0.84 27.03
N ARG A 311 -4.86 0.04 26.21
CA ARG A 311 -5.29 1.44 26.12
C ARG A 311 -6.70 1.58 25.57
N VAL A 312 -7.02 0.87 24.50
CA VAL A 312 -8.37 0.85 23.90
C VAL A 312 -9.41 0.44 24.96
N ARG A 313 -9.15 -0.64 25.71
CA ARG A 313 -10.04 -1.11 26.79
C ARG A 313 -10.22 -0.05 27.87
N GLN A 314 -9.16 0.63 28.29
CA GLN A 314 -9.23 1.72 29.27
C GLN A 314 -10.13 2.86 28.80
N ILE A 315 -10.07 3.21 27.52
CA ILE A 315 -10.89 4.27 26.95
C ILE A 315 -12.35 3.83 26.87
N ILE A 316 -12.62 2.64 26.33
CA ILE A 316 -13.98 2.10 26.23
C ILE A 316 -14.64 1.96 27.61
N ALA A 317 -13.87 1.52 28.61
CA ALA A 317 -14.38 1.34 29.98
C ALA A 317 -14.96 2.62 30.60
N ARG A 318 -14.48 3.80 30.21
CA ARG A 318 -15.01 5.10 30.68
C ARG A 318 -16.45 5.34 30.21
N TYR A 319 -16.86 4.72 29.13
CA TYR A 319 -18.16 4.94 28.48
C TYR A 319 -19.09 3.71 28.56
N SER A 320 -18.51 2.52 28.57
CA SER A 320 -19.22 1.23 28.60
C SER A 320 -18.30 0.14 29.15
N PRO A 321 -18.28 -0.05 30.51
CA PRO A 321 -17.39 -1.03 31.15
C PRO A 321 -17.59 -2.48 30.64
N ASP A 322 -18.82 -2.85 30.36
CA ASP A 322 -19.24 -4.17 29.84
C ASP A 322 -18.71 -4.49 28.44
N LEU A 323 -18.44 -3.46 27.63
CA LEU A 323 -17.87 -3.63 26.29
C LEU A 323 -16.34 -3.59 26.29
N ALA A 324 -15.69 -3.08 27.34
CA ALA A 324 -14.25 -2.93 27.38
C ALA A 324 -13.50 -4.24 27.14
N GLY A 325 -13.95 -5.34 27.72
CA GLY A 325 -13.37 -6.67 27.55
C GLY A 325 -13.53 -7.25 26.14
N ARG A 326 -14.41 -6.68 25.30
CA ARG A 326 -14.62 -7.12 23.92
C ARG A 326 -13.55 -6.60 22.96
N ALA A 327 -12.88 -5.51 23.28
CA ALA A 327 -11.80 -4.98 22.45
C ALA A 327 -10.60 -5.95 22.47
N ALA A 328 -10.25 -6.43 21.30
CA ALA A 328 -9.10 -7.30 21.07
C ALA A 328 -8.28 -6.71 19.92
N TYR A 329 -6.97 -6.91 19.96
CA TYR A 329 -6.14 -6.51 18.84
C TYR A 329 -6.15 -7.61 17.77
N HIS A 330 -6.13 -7.18 16.52
CA HIS A 330 -5.91 -8.06 15.38
C HIS A 330 -4.42 -8.46 15.35
N SER A 331 -4.10 -9.74 15.24
CA SER A 331 -2.72 -10.20 15.07
C SER A 331 -2.48 -10.64 13.63
N SER A 332 -1.23 -10.55 13.19
CA SER A 332 -0.83 -10.99 11.85
C SER A 332 -1.15 -12.46 11.58
N GLN A 333 -1.09 -13.31 12.61
CA GLN A 333 -1.34 -14.76 12.51
C GLN A 333 -2.78 -15.10 12.18
N LEU A 334 -3.76 -14.31 12.66
CA LEU A 334 -5.17 -14.55 12.38
C LEU A 334 -5.50 -14.39 10.89
N THR A 335 -4.89 -13.41 10.22
CA THR A 335 -5.12 -13.18 8.78
C THR A 335 -4.44 -14.22 7.89
N LEU A 336 -3.28 -14.73 8.31
CA LEU A 336 -2.53 -15.71 7.52
C LEU A 336 -3.15 -17.10 7.62
N SER A 337 -3.81 -17.44 8.74
CA SER A 337 -4.51 -18.73 8.91
C SER A 337 -5.76 -18.83 8.06
N ASP A 338 -6.45 -17.71 7.78
CA ASP A 338 -7.66 -17.69 6.94
C ASP A 338 -7.35 -17.67 5.44
N ALA A 339 -6.09 -17.51 5.05
CA ALA A 339 -5.66 -17.50 3.65
C ALA A 339 -5.37 -18.92 3.09
N ASP A 340 -5.23 -19.92 3.95
CA ASP A 340 -4.93 -21.32 3.59
C ASP A 340 -6.20 -22.21 3.52
N VAL A 341 -7.40 -21.66 3.64
CA VAL A 341 -8.70 -22.32 3.50
C VAL A 341 -9.45 -21.75 2.29
#